data_d9e7b0bfecbf938aeddb1493807e8c22
#
_entry.id   d9e7b0bfecbf938aeddb1493807e8c22
#
_cell.length_a   1.000
_cell.length_b   1.000
_cell.length_c   1.000
_cell.angle_alpha   90.00
_cell.angle_beta   90.00
_cell.angle_gamma   90.00
#
_symmetry.space_group_name_H-M   'P 1'
#
loop_
_entity.id
_entity.type
_entity.pdbx_description
1 polymer ?
#
loop_
_entity_poly.entity_id
_entity_poly.type
_entity_poly.pdbx_seq_one_letter_code
_entity_poly.pdbx_strand_id
1 'polypeptide(L)'
;MKWRFTLASCVLALTVWAQTVELQHSNLESFDYVWKTIRDKHWDPKLGGLDWNAVRDRMRPEMEKARTPEEALAILNRMLALLKVSHCAILPTEAALSVRDEGGPGTVGIDVRVIGGHALVTSVAADSPAARAGIDTGWEVVKTGSATIAPVIATIDKTYAGSTLRELMLSRAVDQRLHGEIGQSTAVTFVDGASRDVERKLTFAQSPGTLTQFGYLPPMYVSIDSKRVRPDIGYFGFNVFLEPARVMDAFTKAVQSCADCRGFIVDVRGNPGGIGAMAMGLAGWFVSKAGERLGTLYLRDSTLNFVVFPRAEPFTGPLAILVDGASASTSEIFAGGLQDLGLARIFGSRTAGAALPSVIEMLPNGDGFQYPIANYVSEGGKTLEGRGVIPDTIAEPTREALLHHQDTALEAAIDWIQHQAGK
;
A
#
# COMPACT_ATOMS: atom_id res chain seq x y z
N MET A 1 15.03 55.27 24.58
CA MET A 1 14.39 53.94 24.53
C MET A 1 13.82 53.55 23.13
N LYS A 2 14.27 54.13 22.02
CA LYS A 2 13.77 53.88 20.65
C LYS A 2 14.73 53.11 19.73
N TRP A 3 15.94 52.82 20.12
CA TRP A 3 16.98 52.19 19.28
C TRP A 3 17.13 50.66 19.46
N ARG A 4 16.46 50.04 20.43
CA ARG A 4 16.53 48.59 20.63
C ARG A 4 15.56 47.79 19.77
N PHE A 5 14.47 48.41 19.26
CA PHE A 5 13.45 47.72 18.44
C PHE A 5 13.88 47.55 16.94
N THR A 6 14.72 48.43 16.44
CA THR A 6 15.16 48.41 15.02
C THR A 6 16.19 47.33 14.76
N LEU A 7 17.10 47.02 15.70
CA LEU A 7 18.09 45.95 15.49
C LEU A 7 17.46 44.55 15.54
N ALA A 8 16.50 44.31 16.42
CA ALA A 8 15.80 43.02 16.53
C ALA A 8 15.01 42.71 15.25
N SER A 9 14.33 43.71 14.63
CA SER A 9 13.60 43.56 13.39
C SER A 9 14.48 43.27 12.15
N CYS A 10 15.69 43.86 12.11
CA CYS A 10 16.66 43.62 11.05
C CYS A 10 17.29 42.20 11.17
N VAL A 11 17.56 41.73 12.38
CA VAL A 11 18.12 40.39 12.62
C VAL A 11 17.05 39.31 12.25
N LEU A 12 15.78 39.51 12.61
CA LEU A 12 14.72 38.60 12.24
C LEU A 12 14.51 38.55 10.71
N ALA A 13 14.53 39.69 10.05
CA ALA A 13 14.41 39.75 8.59
C ALA A 13 15.57 39.07 7.86
N LEU A 14 16.80 39.19 8.34
CA LEU A 14 17.98 38.56 7.79
C LEU A 14 17.96 37.02 8.01
N THR A 15 17.47 36.54 9.15
CA THR A 15 17.34 35.10 9.40
C THR A 15 16.27 34.45 8.53
N VAL A 16 15.11 35.10 8.35
CA VAL A 16 14.04 34.62 7.46
C VAL A 16 14.51 34.63 6.01
N TRP A 17 15.22 35.66 5.57
CA TRP A 17 15.77 35.73 4.23
C TRP A 17 16.82 34.64 3.98
N ALA A 18 17.73 34.40 4.92
CA ALA A 18 18.74 33.36 4.83
C ALA A 18 18.12 31.95 4.75
N GLN A 19 17.10 31.66 5.56
CA GLN A 19 16.36 30.40 5.52
C GLN A 19 15.61 30.20 4.19
N THR A 20 15.04 31.26 3.62
CA THR A 20 14.36 31.17 2.33
C THR A 20 15.35 30.90 1.19
N VAL A 21 16.54 31.48 1.21
CA VAL A 21 17.59 31.25 0.21
C VAL A 21 18.14 29.83 0.32
N GLU A 22 18.34 29.30 1.52
CA GLU A 22 18.80 27.94 1.77
C GLU A 22 17.76 26.90 1.32
N LEU A 23 16.47 27.12 1.63
CA LEU A 23 15.38 26.28 1.16
C LEU A 23 15.29 26.25 -0.37
N GLN A 24 15.40 27.40 -1.04
CA GLN A 24 15.39 27.46 -2.50
C GLN A 24 16.57 26.70 -3.11
N HIS A 25 17.74 26.82 -2.51
CA HIS A 25 18.94 26.10 -2.97
C HIS A 25 18.76 24.60 -2.85
N SER A 26 18.35 24.11 -1.69
CA SER A 26 18.12 22.68 -1.45
C SER A 26 17.00 22.09 -2.34
N ASN A 27 15.94 22.87 -2.61
CA ASN A 27 14.87 22.45 -3.53
C ASN A 27 15.36 22.34 -4.99
N LEU A 28 16.21 23.27 -5.44
CA LEU A 28 16.82 23.19 -6.78
C LEU A 28 17.79 22.02 -6.90
N GLU A 29 18.61 21.78 -5.89
CA GLU A 29 19.48 20.61 -5.84
C GLU A 29 18.66 19.32 -5.85
N SER A 30 17.56 19.26 -5.12
CA SER A 30 16.63 18.12 -5.11
C SER A 30 15.99 17.90 -6.48
N PHE A 31 15.58 18.96 -7.17
CA PHE A 31 15.03 18.88 -8.51
C PHE A 31 16.05 18.30 -9.50
N ASP A 32 17.27 18.84 -9.51
CA ASP A 32 18.35 18.38 -10.39
C ASP A 32 18.77 16.93 -10.04
N TYR A 33 18.74 16.55 -8.75
CA TYR A 33 18.99 15.19 -8.28
C TYR A 33 17.92 14.22 -8.79
N VAL A 34 16.64 14.53 -8.63
CA VAL A 34 15.52 13.70 -9.12
C VAL A 34 15.61 13.53 -10.63
N TRP A 35 15.79 14.63 -11.38
CA TRP A 35 15.91 14.56 -12.83
C TRP A 35 17.07 13.67 -13.28
N LYS A 36 18.26 13.84 -12.69
CA LYS A 36 19.45 13.05 -12.99
C LYS A 36 19.26 11.57 -12.63
N THR A 37 18.70 11.29 -11.47
CA THR A 37 18.46 9.92 -10.99
C THR A 37 17.51 9.15 -11.92
N ILE A 38 16.41 9.76 -12.32
CA ILE A 38 15.49 9.14 -13.30
C ILE A 38 16.21 8.90 -14.64
N ARG A 39 16.93 9.89 -15.17
CA ARG A 39 17.69 9.73 -16.41
C ARG A 39 18.67 8.57 -16.35
N ASP A 40 19.39 8.42 -15.22
CA ASP A 40 20.54 7.52 -15.11
C ASP A 40 20.17 6.15 -14.54
N LYS A 41 19.16 6.06 -13.66
CA LYS A 41 18.84 4.85 -12.89
C LYS A 41 17.47 4.22 -13.19
N HIS A 42 16.56 4.93 -13.87
CA HIS A 42 15.26 4.35 -14.22
C HIS A 42 15.45 3.10 -15.09
N TRP A 43 14.69 2.05 -14.85
CA TRP A 43 14.82 0.75 -15.53
C TRP A 43 14.61 0.85 -17.04
N ASP A 44 13.70 1.71 -17.50
CA ASP A 44 13.50 2.01 -18.92
C ASP A 44 14.34 3.25 -19.29
N PRO A 45 15.44 3.08 -20.04
CA PRO A 45 16.27 4.21 -20.47
C PRO A 45 15.57 5.14 -21.45
N LYS A 46 14.48 4.68 -22.09
CA LYS A 46 13.68 5.49 -23.03
C LYS A 46 12.55 6.25 -22.34
N LEU A 47 12.31 5.99 -21.06
CA LEU A 47 11.26 6.64 -20.25
C LEU A 47 9.88 6.65 -20.96
N GLY A 48 9.52 5.54 -21.62
CA GLY A 48 8.29 5.44 -22.42
C GLY A 48 8.27 6.36 -23.66
N GLY A 49 9.43 6.87 -24.09
CA GLY A 49 9.54 7.82 -25.21
C GLY A 49 9.42 9.30 -24.79
N LEU A 50 9.40 9.59 -23.49
CA LEU A 50 9.32 10.96 -22.97
C LEU A 50 10.67 11.71 -23.18
N ASP A 51 10.63 12.90 -23.77
CA ASP A 51 11.79 13.79 -23.80
C ASP A 51 12.03 14.39 -22.40
N TRP A 52 12.88 13.70 -21.65
CA TRP A 52 13.16 14.05 -20.26
C TRP A 52 13.96 15.34 -20.10
N ASN A 53 14.75 15.73 -21.13
CA ASN A 53 15.44 17.02 -21.16
C ASN A 53 14.44 18.18 -21.34
N ALA A 54 13.49 18.05 -22.27
CA ALA A 54 12.42 19.04 -22.43
C ALA A 54 11.55 19.19 -21.17
N VAL A 55 11.33 18.11 -20.42
CA VAL A 55 10.65 18.18 -19.11
C VAL A 55 11.44 19.04 -18.13
N ARG A 56 12.76 18.82 -18.02
CA ARG A 56 13.64 19.62 -17.16
C ARG A 56 13.59 21.10 -17.54
N ASP A 57 13.80 21.40 -18.82
CA ASP A 57 13.90 22.78 -19.31
C ASP A 57 12.59 23.57 -19.06
N ARG A 58 11.45 22.90 -19.11
CA ARG A 58 10.15 23.49 -18.79
C ARG A 58 9.94 23.70 -17.29
N MET A 59 10.30 22.72 -16.44
CA MET A 59 9.88 22.71 -15.04
C MET A 59 10.92 23.31 -14.08
N ARG A 60 12.20 23.33 -14.46
CA ARG A 60 13.24 23.92 -13.63
C ARG A 60 13.02 25.41 -13.33
N PRO A 61 12.59 26.26 -14.30
CA PRO A 61 12.25 27.65 -14.00
C PRO A 61 11.04 27.82 -13.06
N GLU A 62 10.14 26.83 -12.99
CA GLU A 62 9.06 26.81 -11.99
C GLU A 62 9.64 26.56 -10.60
N MET A 63 10.56 25.58 -10.48
CA MET A 63 11.24 25.27 -9.21
C MET A 63 12.06 26.46 -8.69
N GLU A 64 12.72 27.21 -9.56
CA GLU A 64 13.43 28.44 -9.18
C GLU A 64 12.53 29.51 -8.54
N LYS A 65 11.25 29.47 -8.85
CA LYS A 65 10.24 30.41 -8.31
C LYS A 65 9.52 29.88 -7.08
N ALA A 66 9.65 28.59 -6.77
CA ALA A 66 9.01 28.00 -5.61
C ALA A 66 9.51 28.63 -4.29
N ARG A 67 8.59 29.00 -3.43
CA ARG A 67 8.87 29.70 -2.16
C ARG A 67 8.59 28.86 -0.95
N THR A 68 7.81 27.77 -1.10
CA THR A 68 7.44 26.89 0.00
C THR A 68 7.79 25.45 -0.33
N PRO A 69 7.97 24.57 0.70
CA PRO A 69 8.16 23.14 0.49
C PRO A 69 7.03 22.50 -0.31
N GLU A 70 5.78 22.92 -0.08
CA GLU A 70 4.59 22.39 -0.76
C GLU A 70 4.60 22.71 -2.26
N GLU A 71 5.04 23.91 -2.64
CA GLU A 71 5.21 24.29 -4.06
C GLU A 71 6.29 23.42 -4.72
N ALA A 72 7.41 23.23 -4.06
CA ALA A 72 8.51 22.38 -4.56
C ALA A 72 8.05 20.92 -4.70
N LEU A 73 7.39 20.38 -3.68
CA LEU A 73 6.81 19.04 -3.68
C LEU A 73 5.83 18.85 -4.85
N ALA A 74 4.93 19.81 -5.05
CA ALA A 74 3.96 19.77 -6.15
C ALA A 74 4.63 19.75 -7.53
N ILE A 75 5.73 20.51 -7.72
CA ILE A 75 6.48 20.53 -8.97
C ILE A 75 7.16 19.19 -9.20
N LEU A 76 7.85 18.64 -8.19
CA LEU A 76 8.52 17.34 -8.29
C LEU A 76 7.54 16.22 -8.61
N ASN A 77 6.41 16.15 -7.89
CA ASN A 77 5.41 15.12 -8.15
C ASN A 77 4.75 15.28 -9.54
N ARG A 78 4.50 16.50 -10.03
CA ARG A 78 4.03 16.71 -11.41
C ARG A 78 5.06 16.24 -12.44
N MET A 79 6.36 16.46 -12.20
CA MET A 79 7.43 15.98 -13.06
C MET A 79 7.44 14.45 -13.14
N LEU A 80 7.38 13.78 -11.98
CA LEU A 80 7.39 12.33 -11.90
C LEU A 80 6.12 11.70 -12.49
N ALA A 81 4.96 12.33 -12.33
CA ALA A 81 3.69 11.86 -12.89
C ALA A 81 3.68 11.74 -14.42
N LEU A 82 4.58 12.47 -15.13
CA LEU A 82 4.73 12.35 -16.57
C LEU A 82 5.24 10.98 -17.02
N LEU A 83 5.93 10.25 -16.14
CA LEU A 83 6.41 8.88 -16.40
C LEU A 83 5.27 7.86 -16.46
N LYS A 84 4.11 8.16 -15.88
CA LYS A 84 2.92 7.30 -15.86
C LYS A 84 3.16 5.88 -15.35
N VAL A 85 4.02 5.75 -14.36
CA VAL A 85 4.38 4.47 -13.71
C VAL A 85 4.08 4.55 -12.21
N SER A 86 3.89 3.38 -11.57
CA SER A 86 3.79 3.30 -10.13
C SER A 86 5.15 3.52 -9.44
N HIS A 87 5.17 3.61 -8.12
CA HIS A 87 6.40 3.69 -7.32
C HIS A 87 7.34 4.85 -7.72
N CYS A 88 6.79 5.95 -8.18
CA CYS A 88 7.55 7.13 -8.60
C CYS A 88 6.92 8.36 -7.94
N ALA A 89 7.46 8.77 -6.76
CA ALA A 89 6.88 9.83 -5.93
C ALA A 89 7.92 10.47 -5.01
N ILE A 90 7.66 11.70 -4.60
CA ILE A 90 8.35 12.34 -3.48
C ILE A 90 7.53 12.12 -2.22
N LEU A 91 8.19 11.64 -1.17
CA LEU A 91 7.65 11.42 0.15
C LEU A 91 8.15 12.57 1.04
N PRO A 92 7.31 13.50 1.47
CA PRO A 92 7.74 14.62 2.32
C PRO A 92 8.41 14.11 3.60
N THR A 93 9.44 14.83 4.08
CA THR A 93 10.16 14.48 5.31
C THR A 93 9.21 14.45 6.51
N GLU A 94 8.25 15.37 6.58
CA GLU A 94 7.22 15.37 7.62
C GLU A 94 6.31 14.14 7.50
N ALA A 95 6.02 13.65 6.29
CA ALA A 95 5.30 12.39 6.07
C ALA A 95 6.20 11.15 6.25
N ALA A 96 7.51 11.27 6.01
CA ALA A 96 8.47 10.21 6.29
C ALA A 96 8.79 10.11 7.80
N LEU A 97 8.69 11.24 8.51
CA LEU A 97 8.83 11.30 9.98
C LEU A 97 7.47 11.24 10.69
N SER A 98 6.42 11.58 9.99
CA SER A 98 5.05 11.60 10.47
C SER A 98 4.19 10.59 9.71
N VAL A 99 4.18 9.37 10.18
CA VAL A 99 2.89 8.71 10.38
C VAL A 99 1.86 9.71 10.97
N ARG A 100 2.29 10.94 11.25
CA ARG A 100 1.61 12.05 11.90
C ARG A 100 0.81 12.94 10.96
N ASP A 101 1.18 13.13 9.71
CA ASP A 101 0.44 14.04 8.80
C ASP A 101 -0.48 13.31 7.82
N GLU A 102 -0.35 12.00 7.69
CA GLU A 102 -1.34 11.13 7.08
C GLU A 102 -2.29 10.55 8.15
N GLY A 103 -2.88 11.39 8.98
CA GLY A 103 -3.87 10.98 9.96
C GLY A 103 -3.34 10.54 11.32
N GLY A 104 -2.00 10.40 11.53
CA GLY A 104 -1.38 10.00 12.82
C GLY A 104 -1.31 8.48 13.04
N PRO A 105 -0.62 8.05 14.15
CA PRO A 105 -0.34 6.63 14.40
C PRO A 105 -1.53 5.84 14.98
N GLY A 106 -2.61 6.52 15.33
CA GLY A 106 -3.80 5.91 15.92
C GLY A 106 -4.85 5.62 14.87
N THR A 107 -5.63 4.55 15.11
CA THR A 107 -6.74 4.13 14.26
C THR A 107 -8.05 4.08 15.04
N VAL A 108 -9.18 4.17 14.34
CA VAL A 108 -10.49 3.85 14.90
C VAL A 108 -10.79 2.35 14.85
N GLY A 109 -9.99 1.57 14.12
CA GLY A 109 -10.07 0.11 14.05
C GLY A 109 -11.13 -0.43 13.08
N ILE A 110 -11.28 0.23 11.92
CA ILE A 110 -12.08 -0.28 10.80
C ILE A 110 -11.23 -0.29 9.53
N ASP A 111 -11.46 -1.28 8.67
CA ASP A 111 -11.00 -1.26 7.28
C ASP A 111 -12.17 -0.82 6.39
N VAL A 112 -11.85 -0.03 5.38
CA VAL A 112 -12.85 0.52 4.45
C VAL A 112 -12.43 0.25 3.01
N ARG A 113 -13.40 -0.13 2.17
CA ARG A 113 -13.23 -0.20 0.71
C ARG A 113 -14.31 0.62 0.02
N VAL A 114 -13.98 1.19 -1.12
CA VAL A 114 -14.97 1.90 -1.94
C VAL A 114 -15.58 0.92 -2.93
N ILE A 115 -16.83 0.53 -2.66
CA ILE A 115 -17.59 -0.46 -3.42
C ILE A 115 -18.82 0.24 -4.01
N GLY A 116 -18.95 0.21 -5.33
CA GLY A 116 -20.06 0.89 -6.01
C GLY A 116 -20.13 2.42 -5.77
N GLY A 117 -19.01 3.06 -5.45
CA GLY A 117 -18.95 4.48 -5.12
C GLY A 117 -19.19 4.82 -3.63
N HIS A 118 -19.39 3.82 -2.78
CA HIS A 118 -19.66 3.93 -1.35
C HIS A 118 -18.46 3.46 -0.51
N ALA A 119 -18.05 4.22 0.49
CA ALA A 119 -16.97 3.85 1.39
C ALA A 119 -17.48 2.90 2.48
N LEU A 120 -17.47 1.60 2.23
CA LEU A 120 -18.06 0.59 3.10
C LEU A 120 -17.04 0.01 4.08
N VAL A 121 -17.46 -0.14 5.34
CA VAL A 121 -16.72 -0.87 6.37
C VAL A 121 -16.67 -2.34 5.99
N THR A 122 -15.49 -2.87 5.74
CA THR A 122 -15.27 -4.27 5.37
C THR A 122 -14.79 -5.12 6.53
N SER A 123 -14.16 -4.51 7.54
CA SER A 123 -13.81 -5.19 8.78
C SER A 123 -13.85 -4.23 9.97
N VAL A 124 -14.09 -4.78 11.16
CA VAL A 124 -14.02 -4.06 12.44
C VAL A 124 -13.13 -4.86 13.37
N ALA A 125 -12.01 -4.26 13.79
CA ALA A 125 -11.08 -4.93 14.68
C ALA A 125 -11.73 -5.14 16.07
N ALA A 126 -11.57 -6.33 16.62
CA ALA A 126 -12.04 -6.64 17.97
C ALA A 126 -11.41 -5.66 18.99
N ASP A 127 -12.19 -5.29 20.02
CA ASP A 127 -11.77 -4.36 21.07
C ASP A 127 -11.32 -2.97 20.60
N SER A 128 -11.61 -2.62 19.33
CA SER A 128 -11.32 -1.30 18.77
C SER A 128 -12.30 -0.22 19.25
N PRO A 129 -11.97 1.07 19.09
CA PRO A 129 -12.94 2.15 19.33
C PRO A 129 -14.23 1.99 18.51
N ALA A 130 -14.12 1.52 17.27
CA ALA A 130 -15.27 1.27 16.40
C ALA A 130 -16.16 0.14 16.92
N ALA A 131 -15.55 -1.00 17.33
CA ALA A 131 -16.28 -2.12 17.91
C ALA A 131 -17.05 -1.69 19.17
N ARG A 132 -16.40 -0.95 20.08
CA ARG A 132 -17.05 -0.41 21.29
C ARG A 132 -18.17 0.58 21.00
N ALA A 133 -18.11 1.29 19.87
CA ALA A 133 -19.15 2.22 19.42
C ALA A 133 -20.30 1.53 18.67
N GLY A 134 -20.24 0.20 18.51
CA GLY A 134 -21.26 -0.61 17.82
C GLY A 134 -21.28 -0.39 16.31
N ILE A 135 -20.14 -0.06 15.72
CA ILE A 135 -20.00 0.01 14.25
C ILE A 135 -19.87 -1.43 13.73
N ASP A 136 -20.47 -1.68 12.57
CA ASP A 136 -20.53 -2.99 11.98
C ASP A 136 -20.11 -2.97 10.50
N THR A 137 -19.83 -4.15 9.95
CA THR A 137 -19.53 -4.31 8.51
C THR A 137 -20.73 -3.91 7.66
N GLY A 138 -20.47 -3.42 6.44
CA GLY A 138 -21.51 -2.93 5.54
C GLY A 138 -22.05 -1.53 5.86
N TRP A 139 -21.65 -0.92 7.00
CA TRP A 139 -21.92 0.50 7.22
C TRP A 139 -21.10 1.35 6.26
N GLU A 140 -21.67 2.47 5.80
CA GLU A 140 -20.99 3.40 4.91
C GLU A 140 -20.42 4.57 5.69
N VAL A 141 -19.15 4.90 5.49
CA VAL A 141 -18.51 6.11 6.01
C VAL A 141 -18.84 7.27 5.07
N VAL A 142 -19.62 8.25 5.54
CA VAL A 142 -20.02 9.41 4.72
C VAL A 142 -19.28 10.68 5.09
N LYS A 143 -18.81 10.80 6.34
CA LYS A 143 -18.11 12.01 6.82
C LYS A 143 -17.14 11.67 7.95
N THR A 144 -15.98 12.33 7.96
CA THR A 144 -14.99 12.29 9.05
C THR A 144 -14.63 13.73 9.45
N GLY A 145 -14.87 14.08 10.72
CA GLY A 145 -14.76 15.48 11.17
C GLY A 145 -15.62 16.42 10.31
N SER A 146 -15.02 17.42 9.69
CA SER A 146 -15.71 18.34 8.77
C SER A 146 -15.72 17.89 7.31
N ALA A 147 -14.94 16.85 6.96
CA ALA A 147 -14.75 16.41 5.57
C ALA A 147 -15.78 15.34 5.16
N THR A 148 -16.48 15.55 4.05
CA THR A 148 -17.32 14.54 3.40
C THR A 148 -16.49 13.62 2.50
N ILE A 149 -16.86 12.34 2.42
CA ILE A 149 -16.11 11.33 1.67
C ILE A 149 -16.42 11.38 0.16
N ALA A 150 -17.67 11.64 -0.23
CA ALA A 150 -18.07 11.61 -1.63
C ALA A 150 -17.24 12.53 -2.57
N PRO A 151 -16.90 13.79 -2.22
CA PRO A 151 -16.02 14.61 -3.06
C PRO A 151 -14.60 14.04 -3.21
N VAL A 152 -14.10 13.33 -2.21
CA VAL A 152 -12.79 12.68 -2.25
C VAL A 152 -12.82 11.54 -3.26
N ILE A 153 -13.84 10.67 -3.19
CA ILE A 153 -14.07 9.60 -4.15
C ILE A 153 -14.16 10.18 -5.57
N ALA A 154 -14.99 11.19 -5.79
CA ALA A 154 -15.15 11.81 -7.11
C ALA A 154 -13.85 12.41 -7.69
N THR A 155 -13.00 12.98 -6.82
CA THR A 155 -11.69 13.51 -7.23
C THR A 155 -10.75 12.41 -7.68
N ILE A 156 -10.67 11.29 -6.91
CA ILE A 156 -9.82 10.16 -7.24
C ILE A 156 -10.34 9.44 -8.48
N ASP A 157 -11.65 9.26 -8.60
CA ASP A 157 -12.29 8.68 -9.78
C ASP A 157 -11.94 9.43 -11.06
N LYS A 158 -11.93 10.74 -11.01
CA LYS A 158 -11.53 11.60 -12.12
C LYS A 158 -10.03 11.49 -12.41
N THR A 159 -9.20 11.49 -11.37
CA THR A 159 -7.73 11.50 -11.49
C THR A 159 -7.20 10.18 -12.00
N TYR A 160 -7.78 9.07 -11.53
CA TYR A 160 -7.35 7.70 -11.84
C TYR A 160 -8.33 6.95 -12.76
N ALA A 161 -9.10 7.70 -13.57
CA ALA A 161 -10.04 7.11 -14.52
C ALA A 161 -9.32 6.14 -15.48
N GLY A 162 -9.77 4.88 -15.50
CA GLY A 162 -9.18 3.82 -16.32
C GLY A 162 -7.84 3.26 -15.80
N SER A 163 -7.32 3.76 -14.67
CA SER A 163 -6.12 3.24 -14.03
C SER A 163 -6.46 2.09 -13.07
N THR A 164 -5.60 1.07 -13.02
CA THR A 164 -5.68 -0.01 -12.03
C THR A 164 -5.41 0.48 -10.61
N LEU A 165 -4.70 1.60 -10.45
CA LEU A 165 -4.38 2.21 -9.16
C LEU A 165 -5.59 2.84 -8.46
N ARG A 166 -6.72 2.98 -9.15
CA ARG A 166 -7.92 3.68 -8.64
C ARG A 166 -8.34 3.17 -7.26
N GLU A 167 -8.50 1.86 -7.11
CA GLU A 167 -8.97 1.27 -5.84
C GLU A 167 -7.97 1.42 -4.71
N LEU A 168 -6.67 1.27 -5.00
CA LEU A 168 -5.61 1.53 -4.04
C LEU A 168 -5.65 2.98 -3.54
N MET A 169 -5.82 3.95 -4.45
CA MET A 169 -5.87 5.37 -4.09
C MET A 169 -7.15 5.73 -3.34
N LEU A 170 -8.28 5.15 -3.69
CA LEU A 170 -9.53 5.30 -2.95
C LEU A 170 -9.40 4.77 -1.53
N SER A 171 -8.89 3.54 -1.36
CA SER A 171 -8.67 2.94 -0.04
C SER A 171 -7.77 3.81 0.83
N ARG A 172 -6.61 4.24 0.31
CA ARG A 172 -5.67 5.12 1.03
C ARG A 172 -6.32 6.44 1.44
N ALA A 173 -7.02 7.09 0.53
CA ALA A 173 -7.61 8.40 0.80
C ALA A 173 -8.72 8.36 1.86
N VAL A 174 -9.47 7.27 1.96
CA VAL A 174 -10.46 7.10 3.02
C VAL A 174 -9.78 6.70 4.33
N ASP A 175 -8.82 5.75 4.26
CA ASP A 175 -8.10 5.24 5.43
C ASP A 175 -7.36 6.36 6.19
N GLN A 176 -6.65 7.25 5.49
CA GLN A 176 -6.00 8.41 6.08
C GLN A 176 -6.92 9.26 6.96
N ARG A 177 -8.20 9.35 6.62
CA ARG A 177 -9.20 10.11 7.38
C ARG A 177 -9.72 9.40 8.62
N LEU A 178 -9.41 8.12 8.75
CA LEU A 178 -9.77 7.25 9.88
C LEU A 178 -8.59 7.01 10.82
N HIS A 179 -7.48 7.72 10.57
CA HIS A 179 -6.30 7.76 11.42
C HIS A 179 -6.14 9.13 12.09
N GLY A 180 -5.43 9.18 13.21
CA GLY A 180 -5.18 10.43 13.94
C GLY A 180 -4.27 10.21 15.14
N GLU A 181 -4.01 11.28 15.89
CA GLU A 181 -3.19 11.19 17.09
C GLU A 181 -3.87 10.34 18.18
N ILE A 182 -3.13 9.39 18.77
CA ILE A 182 -3.63 8.51 19.84
C ILE A 182 -4.21 9.34 20.98
N GLY A 183 -5.43 9.02 21.39
CA GLY A 183 -6.16 9.72 22.44
C GLY A 183 -6.99 10.92 21.95
N GLN A 184 -6.76 11.43 20.75
CA GLN A 184 -7.65 12.40 20.13
C GLN A 184 -8.92 11.73 19.65
N SER A 185 -9.98 12.52 19.41
CA SER A 185 -11.27 12.02 18.97
C SER A 185 -11.72 12.74 17.72
N THR A 186 -12.39 12.02 16.84
CA THR A 186 -13.08 12.57 15.68
C THR A 186 -14.54 12.14 15.67
N ALA A 187 -15.42 12.94 15.07
CA ALA A 187 -16.78 12.56 14.77
C ALA A 187 -16.81 11.87 13.40
N VAL A 188 -17.37 10.68 13.33
CA VAL A 188 -17.56 9.98 12.05
C VAL A 188 -19.04 9.73 11.86
N THR A 189 -19.57 10.17 10.70
CA THR A 189 -20.95 9.90 10.30
C THR A 189 -20.98 8.69 9.39
N PHE A 190 -21.86 7.75 9.72
CA PHE A 190 -22.10 6.53 8.96
C PHE A 190 -23.54 6.45 8.47
N VAL A 191 -23.77 5.72 7.40
CA VAL A 191 -25.09 5.16 7.08
C VAL A 191 -25.08 3.70 7.57
N ASP A 192 -25.92 3.41 8.56
CA ASP A 192 -26.00 2.09 9.20
C ASP A 192 -26.67 1.01 8.33
N GLY A 193 -26.79 -0.21 8.86
CA GLY A 193 -27.45 -1.32 8.18
C GLY A 193 -28.96 -1.12 7.93
N ALA A 194 -29.60 -0.17 8.64
CA ALA A 194 -30.97 0.22 8.43
C ALA A 194 -31.11 1.49 7.57
N SER A 195 -30.05 1.91 6.88
CA SER A 195 -29.98 3.10 6.04
C SER A 195 -30.27 4.41 6.79
N ARG A 196 -29.86 4.51 8.05
CA ARG A 196 -29.99 5.70 8.87
C ARG A 196 -28.65 6.39 9.04
N ASP A 197 -28.62 7.71 9.01
CA ASP A 197 -27.44 8.49 9.38
C ASP A 197 -27.18 8.36 10.89
N VAL A 198 -25.96 7.93 11.23
CA VAL A 198 -25.55 7.70 12.62
C VAL A 198 -24.19 8.35 12.84
N GLU A 199 -24.11 9.32 13.74
CA GLU A 199 -22.83 9.90 14.13
C GLU A 199 -22.26 9.17 15.34
N ARG A 200 -20.94 8.90 15.29
CA ARG A 200 -20.17 8.33 16.41
C ARG A 200 -18.94 9.16 16.67
N LYS A 201 -18.72 9.50 17.92
CA LYS A 201 -17.45 10.07 18.37
C LYS A 201 -16.48 8.92 18.67
N LEU A 202 -15.40 8.83 17.90
CA LEU A 202 -14.38 7.79 18.01
C LEU A 202 -13.07 8.38 18.49
N THR A 203 -12.43 7.70 19.45
CA THR A 203 -11.11 8.10 19.97
C THR A 203 -10.07 7.21 19.32
N PHE A 204 -9.06 7.80 18.69
CA PHE A 204 -7.99 7.04 18.06
C PHE A 204 -7.20 6.25 19.11
N ALA A 205 -7.04 4.96 18.85
CA ALA A 205 -6.26 4.04 19.65
C ALA A 205 -5.04 3.55 18.85
N GLN A 206 -4.06 2.98 19.54
CA GLN A 206 -2.92 2.37 18.88
C GLN A 206 -3.37 1.32 17.87
N SER A 207 -2.80 1.36 16.68
CA SER A 207 -3.04 0.33 15.66
C SER A 207 -2.58 -1.04 16.15
N PRO A 208 -3.29 -2.13 15.83
CA PRO A 208 -2.86 -3.47 16.20
C PRO A 208 -1.55 -3.85 15.53
N GLY A 209 -0.72 -4.65 16.23
CA GLY A 209 0.55 -5.14 15.71
C GLY A 209 1.77 -4.44 16.29
N THR A 210 2.91 -4.59 15.61
CA THR A 210 4.21 -4.01 16.02
C THR A 210 4.60 -2.88 15.08
N LEU A 211 4.91 -1.71 15.63
CA LEU A 211 5.42 -0.59 14.86
C LEU A 211 6.82 -0.92 14.35
N THR A 212 7.00 -0.89 13.04
CA THR A 212 8.23 -1.30 12.37
C THR A 212 8.61 -0.27 11.33
N GLN A 213 9.91 0.03 11.26
CA GLN A 213 10.51 0.84 10.22
C GLN A 213 11.58 0.03 9.49
N PHE A 214 11.59 0.08 8.17
CA PHE A 214 12.60 -0.56 7.33
C PHE A 214 13.19 0.44 6.33
N GLY A 215 14.48 0.71 6.47
CA GLY A 215 15.17 1.71 5.65
C GLY A 215 14.50 3.09 5.73
N TYR A 216 14.21 3.67 4.59
CA TYR A 216 13.51 4.95 4.46
C TYR A 216 12.00 4.83 4.23
N LEU A 217 11.43 3.62 4.39
CA LEU A 217 9.98 3.47 4.41
C LEU A 217 9.38 4.14 5.66
N PRO A 218 8.20 4.75 5.56
CA PRO A 218 7.50 5.23 6.74
C PRO A 218 7.29 4.10 7.75
N PRO A 219 7.30 4.40 9.08
CA PRO A 219 6.97 3.41 10.09
C PRO A 219 5.54 2.89 9.88
N MET A 220 5.37 1.57 9.90
CA MET A 220 4.09 0.89 9.70
C MET A 220 3.83 -0.14 10.81
N TYR A 221 2.58 -0.31 11.22
CA TYR A 221 2.21 -1.40 12.12
C TYR A 221 2.09 -2.70 11.33
N VAL A 222 2.90 -3.69 11.71
CA VAL A 222 2.83 -5.05 11.14
C VAL A 222 1.88 -5.87 11.98
N SER A 223 0.76 -6.29 11.39
CA SER A 223 -0.24 -7.15 12.00
C SER A 223 -0.29 -8.51 11.31
N ILE A 224 -0.58 -9.55 12.08
CA ILE A 224 -0.67 -10.94 11.63
C ILE A 224 -1.96 -11.53 12.22
N ASP A 225 -2.74 -12.21 11.39
CA ASP A 225 -3.88 -13.04 11.79
C ASP A 225 -3.63 -14.47 11.32
N SER A 226 -3.46 -15.39 12.27
CA SER A 226 -3.20 -16.81 12.00
C SER A 226 -4.17 -17.66 12.77
N LYS A 227 -4.94 -18.48 12.05
CA LYS A 227 -6.00 -19.31 12.64
C LYS A 227 -6.36 -20.47 11.71
N ARG A 228 -7.19 -21.40 12.20
CA ARG A 228 -7.97 -22.29 11.34
C ARG A 228 -9.34 -21.66 11.10
N VAL A 229 -9.70 -21.42 9.85
CA VAL A 229 -11.04 -20.91 9.47
C VAL A 229 -12.08 -22.03 9.39
N ARG A 230 -11.60 -23.26 9.24
CA ARG A 230 -12.32 -24.52 9.43
C ARG A 230 -11.37 -25.49 10.15
N PRO A 231 -11.84 -26.57 10.78
CA PRO A 231 -10.96 -27.52 11.47
C PRO A 231 -9.81 -28.05 10.61
N ASP A 232 -10.05 -28.15 9.29
CA ASP A 232 -9.15 -28.70 8.29
C ASP A 232 -8.65 -27.68 7.25
N ILE A 233 -8.82 -26.35 7.50
CA ILE A 233 -8.35 -25.28 6.61
C ILE A 233 -7.60 -24.23 7.41
N GLY A 234 -6.30 -24.08 7.11
CA GLY A 234 -5.46 -23.04 7.68
C GLY A 234 -5.64 -21.69 7.01
N TYR A 235 -5.40 -20.63 7.76
CA TYR A 235 -5.46 -19.25 7.30
C TYR A 235 -4.31 -18.43 7.88
N PHE A 236 -3.71 -17.62 7.03
CA PHE A 236 -2.71 -16.65 7.42
C PHE A 236 -2.91 -15.34 6.68
N GLY A 237 -3.27 -14.29 7.41
CA GLY A 237 -3.38 -12.91 6.92
C GLY A 237 -2.30 -12.03 7.53
N PHE A 238 -1.79 -11.09 6.76
CA PHE A 238 -0.87 -10.06 7.24
C PHE A 238 -0.94 -8.82 6.34
N ASN A 239 -0.75 -7.66 6.94
CA ASN A 239 -1.04 -6.40 6.27
C ASN A 239 0.13 -5.78 5.48
N VAL A 240 1.38 -6.26 5.65
CA VAL A 240 2.55 -5.70 4.95
C VAL A 240 3.73 -6.68 4.97
N PHE A 241 4.52 -6.72 3.90
CA PHE A 241 5.75 -7.53 3.81
C PHE A 241 6.93 -6.82 4.50
N LEU A 242 6.81 -6.62 5.80
CA LEU A 242 7.87 -6.11 6.68
C LEU A 242 8.13 -7.08 7.84
N GLU A 243 9.11 -6.78 8.70
CA GLU A 243 9.53 -7.66 9.81
C GLU A 243 9.78 -9.11 9.37
N PRO A 244 10.72 -9.37 8.45
CA PRO A 244 10.90 -10.70 7.87
C PRO A 244 11.07 -11.79 8.93
N ALA A 245 11.81 -11.55 10.01
CA ALA A 245 12.01 -12.55 11.04
C ALA A 245 10.69 -12.97 11.71
N ARG A 246 9.87 -12.02 12.11
CA ARG A 246 8.59 -12.28 12.81
C ARG A 246 7.52 -12.86 11.87
N VAL A 247 7.36 -12.26 10.69
CA VAL A 247 6.34 -12.73 9.73
C VAL A 247 6.70 -14.14 9.22
N MET A 248 7.97 -14.40 8.88
CA MET A 248 8.42 -15.71 8.42
C MET A 248 8.29 -16.78 9.51
N ASP A 249 8.61 -16.45 10.77
CA ASP A 249 8.44 -17.38 11.91
C ASP A 249 6.96 -17.70 12.14
N ALA A 250 6.10 -16.68 12.17
CA ALA A 250 4.66 -16.86 12.34
C ALA A 250 4.06 -17.67 11.19
N PHE A 251 4.46 -17.40 9.94
CA PHE A 251 4.01 -18.15 8.78
C PHE A 251 4.47 -19.61 8.83
N THR A 252 5.72 -19.84 9.20
CA THR A 252 6.27 -21.18 9.42
C THR A 252 5.42 -21.98 10.41
N LYS A 253 5.13 -21.38 11.58
CA LYS A 253 4.29 -22.00 12.61
C LYS A 253 2.88 -22.27 12.11
N ALA A 254 2.29 -21.33 11.35
CA ALA A 254 0.96 -21.49 10.77
C ALA A 254 0.89 -22.69 9.82
N VAL A 255 1.84 -22.79 8.87
CA VAL A 255 1.87 -23.91 7.92
C VAL A 255 2.14 -25.22 8.63
N GLN A 256 3.11 -25.28 9.54
CA GLN A 256 3.44 -26.50 10.30
C GLN A 256 2.29 -26.97 11.21
N SER A 257 1.56 -26.03 11.84
CA SER A 257 0.38 -26.37 12.66
C SER A 257 -0.79 -26.88 11.83
N CYS A 258 -0.68 -26.76 10.52
CA CYS A 258 -1.69 -27.15 9.53
C CYS A 258 -1.19 -28.30 8.61
N ALA A 259 -0.21 -29.10 9.07
CA ALA A 259 0.29 -30.24 8.30
C ALA A 259 -0.79 -31.28 8.00
N ASP A 260 -1.82 -31.35 8.84
CA ASP A 260 -3.01 -32.20 8.69
C ASP A 260 -4.16 -31.49 7.95
N CYS A 261 -3.99 -30.22 7.59
CA CYS A 261 -5.03 -29.47 6.91
C CYS A 261 -5.19 -29.95 5.46
N ARG A 262 -6.45 -29.90 5.03
CA ARG A 262 -6.85 -30.18 3.65
C ARG A 262 -6.38 -29.09 2.69
N GLY A 263 -6.38 -27.82 3.15
CA GLY A 263 -5.99 -26.67 2.35
C GLY A 263 -5.50 -25.50 3.20
N PHE A 264 -4.90 -24.52 2.55
CA PHE A 264 -4.36 -23.33 3.20
C PHE A 264 -4.78 -22.06 2.44
N ILE A 265 -5.07 -21.00 3.19
CA ILE A 265 -5.48 -19.70 2.67
C ILE A 265 -4.44 -18.66 3.11
N VAL A 266 -3.90 -17.89 2.15
CA VAL A 266 -3.08 -16.71 2.44
C VAL A 266 -3.87 -15.46 2.05
N ASP A 267 -4.06 -14.54 2.99
CA ASP A 267 -4.79 -13.30 2.77
C ASP A 267 -3.82 -12.13 2.67
N VAL A 268 -3.74 -11.53 1.49
CA VAL A 268 -2.95 -10.32 1.21
C VAL A 268 -3.84 -9.17 0.71
N ARG A 269 -5.14 -9.20 1.03
CA ARG A 269 -6.05 -8.07 0.78
C ARG A 269 -5.60 -6.86 1.59
N GLY A 270 -5.59 -5.69 0.97
CA GLY A 270 -5.12 -4.45 1.59
C GLY A 270 -3.61 -4.38 1.83
N ASN A 271 -2.84 -5.40 1.48
CA ASN A 271 -1.40 -5.46 1.70
C ASN A 271 -0.65 -4.73 0.58
N PRO A 272 -0.02 -3.56 0.85
CA PRO A 272 0.65 -2.76 -0.19
C PRO A 272 2.00 -3.32 -0.65
N GLY A 273 2.40 -4.50 -0.15
CA GLY A 273 3.69 -5.09 -0.46
C GLY A 273 4.75 -4.84 0.61
N GLY A 274 5.98 -4.57 0.20
CA GLY A 274 7.15 -4.36 1.07
C GLY A 274 8.39 -5.09 0.55
N ILE A 275 9.09 -5.82 1.41
CA ILE A 275 10.35 -6.50 1.08
C ILE A 275 10.12 -7.66 0.11
N GLY A 276 10.54 -7.51 -1.14
CA GLY A 276 10.34 -8.50 -2.21
C GLY A 276 10.89 -9.89 -1.91
N ALA A 277 12.02 -9.98 -1.20
CA ALA A 277 12.62 -11.26 -0.81
C ALA A 277 11.70 -12.12 0.08
N MET A 278 10.77 -11.50 0.82
CA MET A 278 9.81 -12.25 1.64
C MET A 278 8.84 -13.08 0.79
N ALA A 279 8.48 -12.62 -0.42
CA ALA A 279 7.63 -13.39 -1.32
C ALA A 279 8.28 -14.73 -1.70
N MET A 280 9.60 -14.74 -2.01
CA MET A 280 10.35 -15.97 -2.28
C MET A 280 10.37 -16.90 -1.07
N GLY A 281 10.58 -16.32 0.12
CA GLY A 281 10.65 -17.07 1.38
C GLY A 281 9.31 -17.73 1.76
N LEU A 282 8.19 -17.03 1.63
CA LEU A 282 6.85 -17.54 1.90
C LEU A 282 6.45 -18.58 0.84
N ALA A 283 6.72 -18.31 -0.44
CA ALA A 283 6.44 -19.24 -1.54
C ALA A 283 7.15 -20.59 -1.38
N GLY A 284 8.32 -20.61 -0.71
CA GLY A 284 9.08 -21.84 -0.44
C GLY A 284 8.32 -22.92 0.34
N TRP A 285 7.23 -22.53 1.01
CA TRP A 285 6.34 -23.48 1.71
C TRP A 285 5.38 -24.23 0.77
N PHE A 286 5.22 -23.77 -0.47
CA PHE A 286 4.28 -24.32 -1.44
C PHE A 286 4.95 -24.86 -2.71
N VAL A 287 6.24 -24.59 -2.87
CA VAL A 287 7.04 -25.08 -4.00
C VAL A 287 7.80 -26.34 -3.59
N SER A 288 7.67 -27.42 -4.35
CA SER A 288 8.35 -28.69 -4.11
C SER A 288 9.59 -28.91 -4.97
N LYS A 289 9.73 -28.16 -6.08
CA LYS A 289 10.86 -28.30 -7.02
C LYS A 289 11.83 -27.15 -6.87
N ALA A 290 13.13 -27.47 -6.80
CA ALA A 290 14.18 -26.45 -6.84
C ALA A 290 14.26 -25.79 -8.22
N GLY A 291 14.57 -24.48 -8.23
CA GLY A 291 14.72 -23.71 -9.46
C GLY A 291 13.44 -23.06 -9.99
N GLU A 292 12.29 -23.34 -9.39
CA GLU A 292 11.07 -22.58 -9.66
C GLU A 292 11.27 -21.12 -9.29
N ARG A 293 10.61 -20.21 -10.00
CA ARG A 293 10.71 -18.78 -9.76
C ARG A 293 9.35 -18.11 -9.88
N LEU A 294 9.14 -17.08 -9.08
CA LEU A 294 7.92 -16.29 -9.16
C LEU A 294 7.91 -15.40 -10.42
N GLY A 295 9.08 -15.04 -10.91
CA GLY A 295 9.26 -14.18 -12.09
C GLY A 295 10.67 -13.61 -12.18
N THR A 296 10.83 -12.61 -13.03
CA THR A 296 12.12 -11.96 -13.31
C THR A 296 12.00 -10.44 -13.21
N LEU A 297 12.98 -9.81 -12.56
CA LEU A 297 13.20 -8.38 -12.58
C LEU A 297 14.10 -8.02 -13.75
N TYR A 298 13.65 -7.09 -14.56
CA TYR A 298 14.42 -6.50 -15.64
C TYR A 298 14.89 -5.12 -15.18
N LEU A 299 16.14 -5.05 -14.73
CA LEU A 299 16.82 -3.81 -14.43
C LEU A 299 17.33 -3.17 -15.74
N ARG A 300 17.88 -1.98 -15.63
CA ARG A 300 18.40 -1.23 -16.80
C ARG A 300 19.42 -2.05 -17.63
N ASP A 301 20.38 -2.71 -16.96
CA ASP A 301 21.53 -3.37 -17.61
C ASP A 301 21.67 -4.85 -17.17
N SER A 302 20.72 -5.40 -16.42
CA SER A 302 20.80 -6.75 -15.89
C SER A 302 19.41 -7.32 -15.58
N THR A 303 19.37 -8.61 -15.21
CA THR A 303 18.15 -9.28 -14.75
C THR A 303 18.39 -9.97 -13.43
N LEU A 304 17.35 -10.06 -12.60
CA LEU A 304 17.34 -10.80 -11.35
C LEU A 304 16.14 -11.72 -11.29
N ASN A 305 16.37 -13.02 -11.16
CA ASN A 305 15.30 -14.01 -11.03
C ASN A 305 14.84 -14.14 -9.57
N PHE A 306 13.54 -14.13 -9.36
CA PHE A 306 12.90 -14.40 -8.07
C PHE A 306 12.80 -15.91 -7.87
N VAL A 307 13.93 -16.57 -7.64
CA VAL A 307 14.03 -18.01 -7.45
C VAL A 307 13.50 -18.40 -6.08
N VAL A 308 12.65 -19.41 -6.03
CA VAL A 308 12.08 -19.95 -4.80
C VAL A 308 12.91 -21.14 -4.32
N PHE A 309 13.22 -21.13 -3.03
CA PHE A 309 13.92 -22.25 -2.36
C PHE A 309 12.88 -23.06 -1.57
N PRO A 310 12.56 -24.31 -2.02
CA PRO A 310 11.61 -25.17 -1.35
C PRO A 310 12.00 -25.44 0.10
N ARG A 311 11.01 -25.53 0.98
CA ARG A 311 11.21 -26.07 2.34
C ARG A 311 11.36 -27.57 2.27
N ALA A 312 11.96 -28.18 3.33
CA ALA A 312 12.16 -29.62 3.38
C ALA A 312 10.83 -30.40 3.31
N GLU A 313 9.79 -29.84 3.93
CA GLU A 313 8.43 -30.39 3.95
C GLU A 313 7.44 -29.30 3.50
N PRO A 314 7.29 -29.09 2.18
CA PRO A 314 6.36 -28.11 1.68
C PRO A 314 4.91 -28.58 1.86
N PHE A 315 3.99 -27.63 2.05
CA PHE A 315 2.57 -27.91 2.04
C PHE A 315 2.12 -28.21 0.59
N THR A 316 1.52 -29.37 0.39
CA THR A 316 1.13 -29.85 -0.95
C THR A 316 -0.38 -29.83 -1.21
N GLY A 317 -1.16 -29.43 -0.23
CA GLY A 317 -2.61 -29.27 -0.38
C GLY A 317 -2.98 -28.04 -1.21
N PRO A 318 -4.27 -27.89 -1.56
CA PRO A 318 -4.80 -26.71 -2.23
C PRO A 318 -4.44 -25.42 -1.50
N LEU A 319 -3.87 -24.47 -2.24
CA LEU A 319 -3.54 -23.11 -1.77
C LEU A 319 -4.49 -22.09 -2.42
N ALA A 320 -5.20 -21.33 -1.60
CA ALA A 320 -5.94 -20.15 -2.03
C ALA A 320 -5.23 -18.89 -1.59
N ILE A 321 -5.22 -17.85 -2.43
CA ILE A 321 -4.71 -16.53 -2.07
C ILE A 321 -5.83 -15.52 -2.26
N LEU A 322 -6.14 -14.74 -1.21
CA LEU A 322 -7.11 -13.68 -1.26
C LEU A 322 -6.43 -12.35 -1.60
N VAL A 323 -6.97 -11.65 -2.58
CA VAL A 323 -6.44 -10.36 -3.07
C VAL A 323 -7.58 -9.35 -3.27
N ASP A 324 -7.23 -8.06 -3.25
CA ASP A 324 -8.14 -6.96 -3.59
C ASP A 324 -7.41 -5.84 -4.34
N GLY A 325 -8.14 -4.78 -4.71
CA GLY A 325 -7.58 -3.62 -5.41
C GLY A 325 -6.54 -2.82 -4.63
N ALA A 326 -6.38 -3.09 -3.33
CA ALA A 326 -5.33 -2.51 -2.49
C ALA A 326 -4.13 -3.47 -2.29
N SER A 327 -4.20 -4.71 -2.78
CA SER A 327 -3.05 -5.62 -2.86
C SER A 327 -2.07 -5.12 -3.92
N ALA A 328 -0.83 -4.80 -3.54
CA ALA A 328 0.14 -4.16 -4.43
C ALA A 328 1.56 -4.73 -4.29
N SER A 329 2.40 -4.49 -5.29
CA SER A 329 3.85 -4.73 -5.26
C SER A 329 4.20 -6.19 -4.90
N THR A 330 4.89 -6.43 -3.78
CA THR A 330 5.30 -7.77 -3.33
C THR A 330 4.11 -8.73 -3.17
N SER A 331 2.92 -8.23 -2.80
CA SER A 331 1.69 -9.03 -2.76
C SER A 331 1.32 -9.55 -4.15
N GLU A 332 1.49 -8.73 -5.18
CA GLU A 332 1.23 -9.10 -6.57
C GLU A 332 2.27 -10.10 -7.11
N ILE A 333 3.55 -9.90 -6.75
CA ILE A 333 4.64 -10.83 -7.08
C ILE A 333 4.38 -12.20 -6.47
N PHE A 334 3.97 -12.23 -5.19
CA PHE A 334 3.66 -13.46 -4.47
C PHE A 334 2.45 -14.19 -5.08
N ALA A 335 1.32 -13.48 -5.21
CA ALA A 335 0.09 -14.06 -5.72
C ALA A 335 0.19 -14.45 -7.21
N GLY A 336 0.69 -13.54 -8.07
CA GLY A 336 0.81 -13.78 -9.50
C GLY A 336 1.87 -14.82 -9.84
N GLY A 337 2.99 -14.86 -9.11
CA GLY A 337 4.02 -15.88 -9.29
C GLY A 337 3.51 -17.29 -8.96
N LEU A 338 2.82 -17.46 -7.82
CA LEU A 338 2.23 -18.75 -7.45
C LEU A 338 1.04 -19.16 -8.33
N GLN A 339 0.26 -18.19 -8.84
CA GLN A 339 -0.77 -18.43 -9.84
C GLN A 339 -0.16 -18.99 -11.14
N ASP A 340 0.89 -18.36 -11.65
CA ASP A 340 1.55 -18.78 -12.90
C ASP A 340 2.25 -20.14 -12.79
N LEU A 341 2.73 -20.49 -11.61
CA LEU A 341 3.25 -21.84 -11.33
C LEU A 341 2.13 -22.89 -11.19
N GLY A 342 0.87 -22.50 -11.18
CA GLY A 342 -0.28 -23.40 -10.99
C GLY A 342 -0.38 -23.94 -9.56
N LEU A 343 0.27 -23.30 -8.60
CA LEU A 343 0.33 -23.73 -7.20
C LEU A 343 -0.73 -23.09 -6.33
N ALA A 344 -1.24 -21.92 -6.73
CA ALA A 344 -2.30 -21.22 -6.01
C ALA A 344 -3.46 -20.85 -6.92
N ARG A 345 -4.68 -20.85 -6.37
CA ARG A 345 -5.85 -20.24 -6.97
C ARG A 345 -6.15 -18.90 -6.30
N ILE A 346 -6.39 -17.87 -7.09
CA ILE A 346 -6.55 -16.50 -6.61
C ILE A 346 -8.03 -16.14 -6.54
N PHE A 347 -8.44 -15.54 -5.42
CA PHE A 347 -9.82 -15.15 -5.12
C PHE A 347 -9.90 -13.67 -4.74
N GLY A 348 -11.00 -13.01 -5.10
CA GLY A 348 -11.28 -11.62 -4.74
C GLY A 348 -11.47 -10.69 -5.92
N SER A 349 -10.87 -9.52 -5.90
CA SER A 349 -10.87 -8.56 -7.01
C SER A 349 -9.47 -8.37 -7.58
N ARG A 350 -9.39 -7.74 -8.77
CA ARG A 350 -8.13 -7.42 -9.44
C ARG A 350 -7.22 -6.57 -8.55
N THR A 351 -5.93 -6.89 -8.49
CA THR A 351 -4.95 -6.14 -7.69
C THR A 351 -4.58 -4.78 -8.30
N ALA A 352 -3.85 -3.98 -7.55
CA ALA A 352 -3.52 -2.60 -7.88
C ALA A 352 -2.78 -2.40 -9.21
N GLY A 353 -2.04 -3.40 -9.69
CA GLY A 353 -1.17 -3.22 -10.86
C GLY A 353 -0.04 -2.23 -10.58
N ALA A 354 0.49 -2.25 -9.37
CA ALA A 354 1.59 -1.43 -8.90
C ALA A 354 2.76 -2.34 -8.50
N ALA A 355 3.44 -2.92 -9.48
CA ALA A 355 4.39 -4.02 -9.26
C ALA A 355 5.84 -3.68 -9.67
N LEU A 356 6.20 -2.41 -9.75
CA LEU A 356 7.56 -2.00 -10.06
C LEU A 356 8.46 -2.06 -8.81
N PRO A 357 9.53 -2.86 -8.81
CA PRO A 357 10.53 -2.80 -7.77
C PRO A 357 11.17 -1.42 -7.71
N SER A 358 11.18 -0.82 -6.53
CA SER A 358 11.64 0.55 -6.32
C SER A 358 12.61 0.66 -5.15
N VAL A 359 13.33 1.75 -5.11
CA VAL A 359 14.16 2.17 -3.98
C VAL A 359 13.71 3.54 -3.50
N ILE A 360 14.02 3.86 -2.25
CA ILE A 360 13.81 5.18 -1.67
C ILE A 360 15.18 5.74 -1.27
N GLU A 361 15.51 6.93 -1.77
CA GLU A 361 16.71 7.69 -1.42
C GLU A 361 16.30 9.02 -0.78
N MET A 362 17.18 9.61 0.04
CA MET A 362 16.94 10.93 0.62
C MET A 362 17.40 12.02 -0.36
N LEU A 363 16.58 13.04 -0.54
CA LEU A 363 16.90 14.23 -1.31
C LEU A 363 17.70 15.25 -0.49
N PRO A 364 18.40 16.20 -1.12
CA PRO A 364 19.09 17.31 -0.45
C PRO A 364 18.19 18.13 0.49
N ASN A 365 16.91 18.31 0.15
CA ASN A 365 15.94 19.01 1.01
C ASN A 365 15.37 18.15 2.15
N GLY A 366 15.80 16.88 2.27
CA GLY A 366 15.40 15.96 3.29
C GLY A 366 14.19 15.08 2.94
N ASP A 367 13.50 15.32 1.83
CA ASP A 367 12.38 14.47 1.41
C ASP A 367 12.85 13.09 0.93
N GLY A 368 12.01 12.08 1.07
CA GLY A 368 12.23 10.77 0.47
C GLY A 368 11.90 10.81 -1.02
N PHE A 369 12.72 10.17 -1.83
CA PHE A 369 12.46 10.00 -3.25
C PHE A 369 12.36 8.53 -3.61
N GLN A 370 11.15 8.06 -3.90
CA GLN A 370 10.89 6.73 -4.41
C GLN A 370 10.91 6.72 -5.93
N TYR A 371 11.66 5.78 -6.52
CA TYR A 371 11.70 5.58 -7.96
C TYR A 371 11.90 4.12 -8.34
N PRO A 372 11.33 3.66 -9.49
CA PRO A 372 11.45 2.29 -9.94
C PRO A 372 12.81 2.02 -10.55
N ILE A 373 13.43 0.89 -10.18
CA ILE A 373 14.74 0.43 -10.67
C ILE A 373 14.63 -0.79 -11.58
N ALA A 374 13.47 -1.44 -11.63
CA ALA A 374 13.24 -2.61 -12.45
C ALA A 374 11.77 -2.67 -12.91
N ASN A 375 11.52 -3.39 -13.99
CA ASN A 375 10.21 -3.92 -14.33
C ASN A 375 10.13 -5.38 -13.86
N TYR A 376 8.96 -5.80 -13.41
CA TYR A 376 8.71 -7.18 -13.03
C TYR A 376 7.83 -7.87 -14.08
N VAL A 377 8.27 -9.07 -14.49
CA VAL A 377 7.49 -9.98 -15.34
C VAL A 377 7.35 -11.31 -14.62
N SER A 378 6.11 -11.78 -14.44
CA SER A 378 5.84 -13.05 -13.77
C SER A 378 6.36 -14.25 -14.59
N GLU A 379 6.41 -15.44 -14.00
CA GLU A 379 6.91 -16.64 -14.71
C GLU A 379 6.07 -16.98 -15.95
N GLY A 380 4.78 -16.68 -15.95
CA GLY A 380 3.89 -16.79 -17.10
C GLY A 380 4.06 -15.69 -18.16
N GLY A 381 5.09 -14.85 -18.07
CA GLY A 381 5.39 -13.79 -19.03
C GLY A 381 4.47 -12.56 -18.92
N LYS A 382 3.78 -12.37 -17.78
CA LYS A 382 2.85 -11.25 -17.59
C LYS A 382 3.55 -10.08 -16.90
N THR A 383 3.52 -8.91 -17.50
CA THR A 383 3.86 -7.65 -16.82
C THR A 383 2.70 -7.30 -15.88
N LEU A 384 2.97 -7.17 -14.58
CA LEU A 384 1.95 -6.84 -13.59
C LEU A 384 1.71 -5.34 -13.47
N GLU A 385 2.69 -4.51 -13.78
CA GLU A 385 2.53 -3.05 -13.80
C GLU A 385 1.41 -2.62 -14.75
N GLY A 386 0.47 -1.81 -14.25
CA GLY A 386 -0.72 -1.36 -14.98
C GLY A 386 -1.74 -2.45 -15.32
N ARG A 387 -1.45 -3.70 -14.95
CA ARG A 387 -2.32 -4.85 -15.18
C ARG A 387 -2.89 -5.43 -13.89
N GLY A 388 -2.05 -5.66 -12.90
CA GLY A 388 -2.37 -6.41 -11.70
C GLY A 388 -2.50 -7.92 -11.89
N VAL A 389 -2.69 -8.62 -10.80
CA VAL A 389 -3.08 -10.03 -10.78
C VAL A 389 -4.60 -10.10 -10.99
N ILE A 390 -5.03 -10.90 -11.93
CA ILE A 390 -6.45 -11.13 -12.20
C ILE A 390 -6.85 -12.40 -11.45
N PRO A 391 -7.82 -12.35 -10.54
CA PRO A 391 -8.28 -13.52 -9.81
C PRO A 391 -8.82 -14.61 -10.73
N ASP A 392 -8.59 -15.88 -10.35
CA ASP A 392 -9.21 -17.04 -11.01
C ASP A 392 -10.71 -17.15 -10.67
N THR A 393 -11.08 -16.58 -9.52
CA THR A 393 -12.45 -16.48 -9.07
C THR A 393 -12.72 -15.07 -8.56
N ILE A 394 -13.52 -14.31 -9.29
CA ILE A 394 -13.97 -12.98 -8.87
C ILE A 394 -14.97 -13.18 -7.73
N ALA A 395 -14.68 -12.59 -6.58
CA ALA A 395 -15.50 -12.67 -5.37
C ALA A 395 -15.40 -11.33 -4.62
N GLU A 396 -16.01 -10.31 -5.19
CA GLU A 396 -16.01 -8.96 -4.63
C GLU A 396 -17.01 -8.84 -3.49
N PRO A 397 -16.69 -8.11 -2.42
CA PRO A 397 -17.65 -7.83 -1.36
C PRO A 397 -18.81 -6.97 -1.89
N THR A 398 -20.00 -7.22 -1.37
CA THR A 398 -21.18 -6.37 -1.58
C THR A 398 -21.64 -5.81 -0.24
N ARG A 399 -22.35 -4.67 -0.24
CA ARG A 399 -22.92 -4.14 0.99
C ARG A 399 -23.84 -5.13 1.68
N GLU A 400 -24.66 -5.86 0.90
CA GLU A 400 -25.56 -6.87 1.42
C GLU A 400 -24.80 -8.02 2.11
N ALA A 401 -23.78 -8.58 1.46
CA ALA A 401 -22.95 -9.63 2.06
C ALA A 401 -22.26 -9.14 3.35
N LEU A 402 -21.70 -7.92 3.34
CA LEU A 402 -21.05 -7.33 4.51
C LEU A 402 -22.03 -7.15 5.68
N LEU A 403 -23.26 -6.69 5.43
CA LEU A 403 -24.30 -6.56 6.46
C LEU A 403 -24.73 -7.91 7.04
N HIS A 404 -24.51 -9.00 6.32
CA HIS A 404 -24.75 -10.37 6.80
C HIS A 404 -23.45 -11.04 7.33
N HIS A 405 -22.38 -10.27 7.54
CA HIS A 405 -21.07 -10.76 7.99
C HIS A 405 -20.47 -11.85 7.09
N GLN A 406 -20.76 -11.79 5.78
CA GLN A 406 -20.25 -12.73 4.80
C GLN A 406 -18.99 -12.15 4.14
N ASP A 407 -17.90 -12.91 4.21
CA ASP A 407 -16.66 -12.63 3.46
C ASP A 407 -16.69 -13.46 2.16
N THR A 408 -17.16 -12.84 1.09
CA THR A 408 -17.39 -13.50 -0.20
C THR A 408 -16.13 -14.17 -0.76
N ALA A 409 -14.96 -13.54 -0.63
CA ALA A 409 -13.70 -14.10 -1.12
C ALA A 409 -13.22 -15.27 -0.25
N LEU A 410 -13.30 -15.12 1.07
CA LEU A 410 -12.93 -16.18 2.00
C LEU A 410 -13.86 -17.40 1.87
N GLU A 411 -15.16 -17.19 1.78
CA GLU A 411 -16.15 -18.28 1.60
C GLU A 411 -15.92 -19.00 0.27
N ALA A 412 -15.72 -18.29 -0.84
CA ALA A 412 -15.41 -18.89 -2.13
C ALA A 412 -14.11 -19.72 -2.12
N ALA A 413 -13.09 -19.27 -1.38
CA ALA A 413 -11.83 -20.00 -1.21
C ALA A 413 -12.03 -21.27 -0.38
N ILE A 414 -12.80 -21.20 0.73
CA ILE A 414 -13.15 -22.36 1.55
C ILE A 414 -13.92 -23.39 0.73
N ASP A 415 -14.94 -22.97 0.02
CA ASP A 415 -15.76 -23.86 -0.82
C ASP A 415 -14.91 -24.54 -1.89
N TRP A 416 -14.03 -23.79 -2.55
CA TRP A 416 -13.14 -24.38 -3.54
C TRP A 416 -12.20 -25.41 -2.91
N ILE A 417 -11.56 -25.13 -1.77
CA ILE A 417 -10.68 -26.07 -1.08
C ILE A 417 -11.46 -27.37 -0.72
N GLN A 418 -12.67 -27.24 -0.20
CA GLN A 418 -13.50 -28.37 0.18
C GLN A 418 -13.83 -29.27 -1.02
N HIS A 419 -14.02 -28.70 -2.22
CA HIS A 419 -14.32 -29.45 -3.45
C HIS A 419 -13.05 -30.05 -4.11
N GLN A 420 -11.83 -29.58 -3.80
CA GLN A 420 -10.59 -30.16 -4.35
C GLN A 420 -10.18 -31.46 -3.66
N ALA A 421 -10.69 -31.74 -2.50
CA ALA A 421 -10.26 -32.90 -1.68
C ALA A 421 -10.83 -34.25 -2.08
N GLY A 422 -11.43 -34.35 -3.22
CA GLY A 422 -11.93 -35.60 -3.80
C GLY A 422 -11.08 -36.15 -4.98
N LYS A 423 -9.87 -35.57 -5.22
CA LYS A 423 -8.99 -36.02 -6.30
C LYS A 423 -7.75 -36.72 -5.79
#